data_3a66d1c7eb9ec0464d25e9945238ff42
#
_entry.id   3a66d1c7eb9ec0464d25e9945238ff42
#
_cell.length_a   1.000
_cell.length_b   1.000
_cell.length_c   1.000
_cell.angle_alpha   90.00
_cell.angle_beta   90.00
_cell.angle_gamma   90.00
#
_symmetry.space_group_name_H-M   'P 1'
#
loop_
_entity.id
_entity.type
_entity.pdbx_description
1 polymer ?
#
loop_
_entity_poly.entity_id
_entity_poly.type
_entity_poly.pdbx_seq_one_letter_code
_entity_poly.pdbx_strand_id
1 'polypeptide(L)'
;MQNRMMITGAGSGLGREIALRWAREGWQLALSDVSEPGLQETLKLVREAGGEGFIQRCDVRDYSQLTAFAQACEVKLGGIDVIVNNAGVASGGFFSELSLEDWDWQIAINLMGVVKGCKAFLPLLEKSKGKIINIASMAALMQGPAMSNYNVAK
;
A
#
# COMPACT_ATOMS: atom_id res chain seq x y z
N MET A 1 16.07 -9.62 -15.50
CA MET A 1 15.08 -9.86 -14.42
C MET A 1 13.92 -8.92 -14.66
N GLN A 2 12.70 -9.41 -14.63
CA GLN A 2 11.54 -8.53 -14.72
C GLN A 2 11.36 -7.85 -13.35
N ASN A 3 11.32 -6.53 -13.32
CA ASN A 3 11.12 -5.75 -12.10
C ASN A 3 9.61 -5.69 -11.81
N ARG A 4 9.17 -6.32 -10.72
CA ARG A 4 7.75 -6.46 -10.34
C ARG A 4 7.50 -5.78 -9.01
N MET A 5 6.52 -4.89 -8.97
CA MET A 5 6.23 -4.10 -7.78
C MET A 5 4.76 -4.20 -7.38
N MET A 6 4.51 -4.40 -6.09
CA MET A 6 3.20 -4.29 -5.49
C MET A 6 3.09 -2.97 -4.71
N ILE A 7 1.94 -2.29 -4.85
CA ILE A 7 1.67 -1.01 -4.16
C ILE A 7 0.27 -1.07 -3.55
N THR A 8 0.17 -0.83 -2.24
CA THR A 8 -1.12 -0.63 -1.57
C THR A 8 -1.49 0.86 -1.53
N GLY A 9 -2.79 1.17 -1.49
CA GLY A 9 -3.25 2.57 -1.56
C GLY A 9 -2.93 3.23 -2.90
N ALA A 10 -2.96 2.44 -3.98
CA ALA A 10 -2.58 2.90 -5.32
C ALA A 10 -3.71 3.61 -6.09
N GLY A 11 -4.90 3.73 -5.50
CA GLY A 11 -6.04 4.38 -6.16
C GLY A 11 -5.94 5.89 -6.27
N SER A 12 -5.03 6.54 -5.53
CA SER A 12 -4.86 8.00 -5.53
C SER A 12 -3.52 8.44 -4.94
N GLY A 13 -3.27 9.74 -4.93
CA GLY A 13 -2.18 10.40 -4.22
C GLY A 13 -0.80 9.78 -4.48
N LEU A 14 -0.02 9.60 -3.43
CA LEU A 14 1.36 9.12 -3.50
C LEU A 14 1.45 7.72 -4.12
N GLY A 15 0.52 6.81 -3.79
CA GLY A 15 0.52 5.44 -4.36
C GLY A 15 0.36 5.44 -5.87
N ARG A 16 -0.52 6.30 -6.41
CA ARG A 16 -0.68 6.51 -7.86
C ARG A 16 0.59 7.06 -8.48
N GLU A 17 1.18 8.10 -7.90
CA GLU A 17 2.41 8.71 -8.43
C GLU A 17 3.59 7.72 -8.44
N ILE A 18 3.73 6.90 -7.39
CA ILE A 18 4.71 5.80 -7.38
C ILE A 18 4.44 4.84 -8.54
N ALA A 19 3.18 4.42 -8.74
CA ALA A 19 2.82 3.54 -9.85
C ALA A 19 3.19 4.13 -11.22
N LEU A 20 2.85 5.40 -11.47
CA LEU A 20 3.16 6.10 -12.72
C LEU A 20 4.67 6.25 -12.95
N ARG A 21 5.41 6.56 -11.89
CA ARG A 21 6.87 6.66 -11.99
C ARG A 21 7.51 5.35 -12.43
N TRP A 22 7.13 4.24 -11.81
CA TRP A 22 7.72 2.94 -12.10
C TRP A 22 7.16 2.30 -13.39
N ALA A 23 5.94 2.68 -13.82
CA ALA A 23 5.41 2.34 -15.13
C ALA A 23 6.33 2.83 -16.26
N ARG A 24 6.79 4.09 -16.18
CA ARG A 24 7.73 4.68 -17.15
C ARG A 24 9.10 4.00 -17.20
N GLU A 25 9.48 3.31 -16.13
CA GLU A 25 10.73 2.54 -16.04
C GLU A 25 10.53 1.06 -16.46
N GLY A 26 9.36 0.72 -16.99
CA GLY A 26 9.05 -0.63 -17.52
C GLY A 26 8.81 -1.69 -16.44
N TRP A 27 8.44 -1.30 -15.23
CA TRP A 27 8.08 -2.23 -14.16
C TRP A 27 6.69 -2.80 -14.37
N GLN A 28 6.52 -4.09 -14.02
CA GLN A 28 5.21 -4.72 -13.92
C GLN A 28 4.58 -4.41 -12.56
N LEU A 29 3.34 -3.93 -12.56
CA LEU A 29 2.70 -3.37 -11.38
C LEU A 29 1.49 -4.17 -10.93
N ALA A 30 1.45 -4.51 -9.65
CA ALA A 30 0.28 -5.00 -8.95
C ALA A 30 -0.24 -3.90 -8.02
N LEU A 31 -1.43 -3.37 -8.29
CA LEU A 31 -1.96 -2.19 -7.61
C LEU A 31 -3.18 -2.57 -6.77
N SER A 32 -3.21 -2.15 -5.51
CA SER A 32 -4.38 -2.37 -4.65
C SER A 32 -4.83 -1.12 -3.91
N ASP A 33 -6.13 -1.06 -3.68
CA ASP A 33 -6.81 -0.01 -2.92
C ASP A 33 -8.21 -0.53 -2.51
N VAL A 34 -8.87 0.15 -1.59
CA VAL A 34 -10.29 -0.08 -1.30
C VAL A 34 -11.21 0.58 -2.33
N SER A 35 -10.72 1.61 -3.03
CA SER A 35 -11.42 2.35 -4.09
C SER A 35 -11.23 1.70 -5.45
N GLU A 36 -12.19 0.91 -5.88
CA GLU A 36 -12.19 0.32 -7.23
C GLU A 36 -12.11 1.38 -8.35
N PRO A 37 -12.91 2.48 -8.32
CA PRO A 37 -12.80 3.53 -9.33
C PRO A 37 -11.41 4.18 -9.37
N GLY A 38 -10.79 4.42 -8.19
CA GLY A 38 -9.44 4.96 -8.10
C GLY A 38 -8.40 4.04 -8.72
N LEU A 39 -8.53 2.73 -8.52
CA LEU A 39 -7.65 1.72 -9.14
C LEU A 39 -7.80 1.69 -10.66
N GLN A 40 -9.02 1.73 -11.18
CA GLN A 40 -9.28 1.75 -12.62
C GLN A 40 -8.63 2.97 -13.29
N GLU A 41 -8.77 4.14 -12.68
CA GLU A 41 -8.14 5.36 -13.16
C GLU A 41 -6.60 5.24 -13.14
N THR A 42 -6.03 4.75 -12.04
CA THR A 42 -4.58 4.56 -11.95
C THR A 42 -4.07 3.57 -12.99
N LEU A 43 -4.77 2.45 -13.21
CA LEU A 43 -4.38 1.47 -14.22
C LEU A 43 -4.43 2.05 -15.65
N LYS A 44 -5.45 2.87 -15.94
CA LYS A 44 -5.54 3.59 -17.22
C LYS A 44 -4.31 4.47 -17.42
N LEU A 45 -3.98 5.31 -16.45
CA LEU A 45 -2.81 6.19 -16.49
C LEU A 45 -1.47 5.42 -16.60
N VAL A 46 -1.35 4.28 -15.91
CA VAL A 46 -0.18 3.39 -16.03
C VAL A 46 0.00 2.90 -17.46
N ARG A 47 -1.09 2.49 -18.13
CA ARG A 47 -1.06 2.05 -19.54
C ARG A 47 -0.72 3.19 -20.50
N GLU A 48 -1.29 4.38 -20.28
CA GLU A 48 -0.96 5.59 -21.06
C GLU A 48 0.52 5.99 -20.90
N ALA A 49 1.13 5.70 -19.73
CA ALA A 49 2.56 5.89 -19.49
C ALA A 49 3.46 4.78 -20.08
N GLY A 50 2.87 3.80 -20.79
CA GLY A 50 3.60 2.68 -21.40
C GLY A 50 3.88 1.52 -20.45
N GLY A 51 3.30 1.52 -19.24
CA GLY A 51 3.47 0.45 -18.25
C GLY A 51 2.43 -0.66 -18.35
N GLU A 52 2.73 -1.75 -17.67
CA GLU A 52 1.84 -2.92 -17.54
C GLU A 52 1.53 -3.22 -16.09
N GLY A 53 0.35 -3.78 -15.84
CA GLY A 53 -0.03 -4.19 -14.49
C GLY A 53 -1.46 -4.67 -14.40
N PHE A 54 -1.83 -5.05 -13.19
CA PHE A 54 -3.19 -5.38 -12.84
C PHE A 54 -3.61 -4.73 -11.52
N ILE A 55 -4.90 -4.64 -11.32
CA ILE A 55 -5.51 -4.12 -10.11
C ILE A 55 -6.24 -5.22 -9.35
N GLN A 56 -6.31 -5.09 -8.03
CA GLN A 56 -7.16 -5.91 -7.17
C GLN A 56 -7.64 -5.07 -5.98
N ARG A 57 -8.96 -4.99 -5.80
CA ARG A 57 -9.51 -4.36 -4.61
C ARG A 57 -9.05 -5.13 -3.37
N CYS A 58 -8.48 -4.42 -2.40
CA CYS A 58 -7.94 -5.02 -1.17
C CYS A 58 -7.99 -4.01 -0.03
N ASP A 59 -8.59 -4.41 1.08
CA ASP A 59 -8.51 -3.69 2.34
C ASP A 59 -7.32 -4.25 3.14
N VAL A 60 -6.33 -3.41 3.43
CA VAL A 60 -5.12 -3.82 4.17
C VAL A 60 -5.39 -4.27 5.61
N ARG A 61 -6.58 -3.96 6.14
CA ARG A 61 -7.04 -4.46 7.45
C ARG A 61 -7.37 -5.95 7.42
N ASP A 62 -7.65 -6.50 6.25
CA ASP A 62 -8.03 -7.91 6.05
C ASP A 62 -6.84 -8.72 5.52
N TYR A 63 -6.29 -9.57 6.38
CA TYR A 63 -5.15 -10.40 6.03
C TYR A 63 -5.47 -11.43 4.93
N SER A 64 -6.71 -11.92 4.86
CA SER A 64 -7.12 -12.86 3.81
C SER A 64 -7.11 -12.22 2.42
N GLN A 65 -7.54 -10.95 2.32
CA GLN A 65 -7.47 -10.21 1.06
C GLN A 65 -6.03 -9.94 0.62
N LEU A 66 -5.13 -9.59 1.56
CA LEU A 66 -3.69 -9.44 1.27
C LEU A 66 -3.05 -10.74 0.81
N THR A 67 -3.41 -11.88 1.43
CA THR A 67 -2.92 -13.20 1.02
C THR A 67 -3.43 -13.57 -0.38
N ALA A 68 -4.71 -13.33 -0.68
CA ALA A 68 -5.26 -13.52 -2.01
C ALA A 68 -4.59 -12.62 -3.06
N PHE A 69 -4.24 -11.38 -2.67
CA PHE A 69 -3.51 -10.48 -3.55
C PHE A 69 -2.07 -10.97 -3.82
N ALA A 70 -1.37 -11.49 -2.82
CA ALA A 70 -0.05 -12.09 -3.00
C ALA A 70 -0.11 -13.30 -3.95
N GLN A 71 -1.11 -14.18 -3.81
CA GLN A 71 -1.35 -15.29 -4.73
C GLN A 71 -1.60 -14.80 -6.17
N ALA A 72 -2.41 -13.74 -6.34
CA ALA A 72 -2.65 -13.16 -7.65
C ALA A 72 -1.36 -12.60 -8.28
N CYS A 73 -0.47 -12.01 -7.48
CA CYS A 73 0.84 -11.56 -7.94
C CYS A 73 1.72 -12.74 -8.41
N GLU A 74 1.72 -13.85 -7.69
CA GLU A 74 2.45 -15.05 -8.11
C GLU A 74 1.93 -15.60 -9.44
N VAL A 75 0.61 -15.68 -9.59
CA VAL A 75 -0.02 -16.22 -10.81
C VAL A 75 0.15 -15.29 -12.01
N LYS A 76 -0.08 -13.99 -11.84
CA LYS A 76 -0.13 -13.04 -12.96
C LYS A 76 1.23 -12.47 -13.34
N LEU A 77 2.15 -12.31 -12.38
CA LEU A 77 3.46 -11.71 -12.59
C LEU A 77 4.61 -12.70 -12.38
N GLY A 78 4.34 -13.91 -11.89
CA GLY A 78 5.37 -14.89 -11.57
C GLY A 78 6.16 -14.56 -10.29
N GLY A 79 5.67 -13.65 -9.45
CA GLY A 79 6.29 -13.24 -8.18
C GLY A 79 6.29 -11.73 -7.97
N ILE A 80 7.02 -11.28 -6.94
CA ILE A 80 7.19 -9.85 -6.59
C ILE A 80 8.63 -9.61 -6.17
N ASP A 81 9.19 -8.48 -6.57
CA ASP A 81 10.55 -8.06 -6.23
C ASP A 81 10.57 -6.90 -5.23
N VAL A 82 9.53 -6.05 -5.25
CA VAL A 82 9.38 -4.92 -4.31
C VAL A 82 7.94 -4.83 -3.86
N ILE A 83 7.72 -4.66 -2.56
CA ILE A 83 6.43 -4.26 -2.02
C ILE A 83 6.52 -2.83 -1.47
N VAL A 84 5.47 -2.04 -1.73
CA VAL A 84 5.31 -0.69 -1.19
C VAL A 84 4.04 -0.68 -0.34
N ASN A 85 4.20 -0.73 0.97
CA ASN A 85 3.13 -0.53 1.93
C ASN A 85 2.89 0.98 2.05
N ASN A 86 2.00 1.50 1.19
CA ASN A 86 1.68 2.92 1.11
C ASN A 86 0.28 3.24 1.63
N ALA A 87 -0.66 2.29 1.60
CA ALA A 87 -2.00 2.51 2.13
C ALA A 87 -1.95 3.13 3.53
N GLY A 88 -2.66 4.22 3.69
CA GLY A 88 -2.68 4.96 4.96
C GLY A 88 -3.77 6.02 4.96
N VAL A 89 -4.19 6.36 6.15
CA VAL A 89 -5.22 7.37 6.43
C VAL A 89 -4.71 8.34 7.48
N ALA A 90 -5.30 9.51 7.53
CA ALA A 90 -5.07 10.48 8.60
C ALA A 90 -6.42 10.91 9.16
N SER A 91 -6.59 10.78 10.45
CA SER A 91 -7.59 11.49 11.26
C SER A 91 -6.86 12.34 12.27
N GLY A 92 -7.43 13.46 12.62
CA GLY A 92 -6.88 14.38 13.61
C GLY A 92 -8.00 14.97 14.45
N GLY A 93 -7.66 15.39 15.65
CA GLY A 93 -8.53 15.99 16.65
C GLY A 93 -7.81 16.09 17.98
N PHE A 94 -8.33 16.88 18.91
CA PHE A 94 -7.81 16.87 20.27
C PHE A 94 -7.98 15.47 20.88
N PHE A 95 -7.05 15.07 21.71
CA PHE A 95 -7.05 13.74 22.33
C PHE A 95 -8.38 13.43 23.06
N SER A 96 -8.98 14.43 23.68
CA SER A 96 -10.28 14.33 24.36
C SER A 96 -11.48 14.11 23.42
N GLU A 97 -11.33 14.36 22.12
CA GLU A 97 -12.39 14.27 21.11
C GLU A 97 -12.29 13.01 20.26
N LEU A 98 -11.09 12.42 20.19
CA LEU A 98 -10.84 11.19 19.43
C LEU A 98 -11.48 10.00 20.15
N SER A 99 -12.37 9.31 19.47
CA SER A 99 -12.97 8.06 19.97
C SER A 99 -11.96 6.91 19.92
N LEU A 100 -12.21 5.83 20.66
CA LEU A 100 -11.42 4.61 20.56
C LEU A 100 -11.52 3.99 19.14
N GLU A 101 -12.67 4.14 18.49
CA GLU A 101 -12.90 3.69 17.12
C GLU A 101 -12.00 4.43 16.11
N ASP A 102 -11.74 5.75 16.31
CA ASP A 102 -10.80 6.52 15.48
C ASP A 102 -9.37 5.97 15.62
N TRP A 103 -8.98 5.62 16.86
CA TRP A 103 -7.69 5.02 17.14
C TRP A 103 -7.57 3.63 16.52
N ASP A 104 -8.54 2.77 16.73
CA ASP A 104 -8.56 1.41 16.20
C ASP A 104 -8.51 1.40 14.67
N TRP A 105 -9.30 2.27 14.05
CA TRP A 105 -9.33 2.41 12.59
C TRP A 105 -7.96 2.82 12.03
N GLN A 106 -7.34 3.83 12.62
CA GLN A 106 -6.07 4.34 12.13
C GLN A 106 -4.91 3.38 12.38
N ILE A 107 -4.84 2.76 13.56
CA ILE A 107 -3.85 1.72 13.87
C ILE A 107 -4.04 0.49 12.96
N ALA A 108 -5.28 0.07 12.74
CA ALA A 108 -5.56 -1.08 11.89
C ALA A 108 -5.06 -0.89 10.45
N ILE A 109 -5.10 0.32 9.91
CA ILE A 109 -4.64 0.64 8.56
C ILE A 109 -3.15 0.96 8.54
N ASN A 110 -2.72 1.99 9.29
CA ASN A 110 -1.38 2.58 9.15
C ASN A 110 -0.28 1.72 9.76
N LEU A 111 -0.57 0.93 10.80
CA LEU A 111 0.38 0.06 11.46
C LEU A 111 0.13 -1.42 11.12
N MET A 112 -1.05 -1.93 11.47
CA MET A 112 -1.32 -3.36 11.28
C MET A 112 -1.48 -3.74 9.81
N GLY A 113 -1.95 -2.83 8.95
CA GLY A 113 -1.97 -3.03 7.51
C GLY A 113 -0.57 -3.22 6.93
N VAL A 114 0.41 -2.46 7.38
CA VAL A 114 1.83 -2.62 7.00
C VAL A 114 2.37 -3.98 7.47
N VAL A 115 2.13 -4.35 8.74
CA VAL A 115 2.57 -5.64 9.29
C VAL A 115 1.95 -6.81 8.49
N LYS A 116 0.65 -6.75 8.21
CA LYS A 116 -0.06 -7.78 7.44
C LYS A 116 0.44 -7.83 5.99
N GLY A 117 0.68 -6.69 5.35
CA GLY A 117 1.28 -6.61 4.02
C GLY A 117 2.66 -7.29 3.97
N CYS A 118 3.55 -6.95 4.90
CA CYS A 118 4.84 -7.61 5.02
C CYS A 118 4.69 -9.13 5.15
N LYS A 119 3.82 -9.60 6.06
CA LYS A 119 3.62 -11.05 6.30
C LYS A 119 3.04 -11.77 5.10
N ALA A 120 2.07 -11.19 4.39
CA ALA A 120 1.42 -11.81 3.24
C ALA A 120 2.38 -11.98 2.04
N PHE A 121 3.27 -11.03 1.84
CA PHE A 121 4.20 -11.03 0.70
C PHE A 121 5.59 -11.58 1.01
N LEU A 122 5.93 -11.82 2.28
CA LEU A 122 7.24 -12.33 2.68
C LEU A 122 7.68 -13.58 1.91
N PRO A 123 6.83 -14.61 1.69
CA PRO A 123 7.25 -15.81 0.95
C PRO A 123 7.68 -15.52 -0.50
N LEU A 124 7.05 -14.53 -1.17
CA LEU A 124 7.43 -14.11 -2.52
C LEU A 124 8.73 -13.33 -2.54
N LEU A 125 8.92 -12.46 -1.54
CA LEU A 125 10.13 -11.65 -1.39
C LEU A 125 11.35 -12.50 -1.03
N GLU A 126 11.19 -13.56 -0.23
CA GLU A 126 12.28 -14.50 0.07
C GLU A 126 12.76 -15.23 -1.19
N LYS A 127 11.83 -15.68 -2.06
CA LYS A 127 12.14 -16.30 -3.35
C LYS A 127 12.91 -15.37 -4.30
N SER A 128 12.50 -14.09 -4.35
CA SER A 128 13.10 -13.10 -5.26
C SER A 128 14.30 -12.36 -4.64
N LYS A 129 14.60 -12.53 -3.36
CA LYS A 129 15.51 -11.67 -2.57
C LYS A 129 15.10 -10.20 -2.65
N GLY A 130 13.80 -9.96 -2.61
CA GLY A 130 13.15 -8.68 -2.83
C GLY A 130 13.27 -7.70 -1.67
N LYS A 131 12.58 -6.57 -1.79
CA LYS A 131 12.63 -5.45 -0.84
C LYS A 131 11.26 -5.06 -0.34
N ILE A 132 11.24 -4.54 0.90
CA ILE A 132 10.06 -3.94 1.52
C ILE A 132 10.29 -2.44 1.66
N ILE A 133 9.34 -1.65 1.20
CA ILE A 133 9.29 -0.20 1.39
C ILE A 133 8.02 0.12 2.19
N ASN A 134 8.19 0.71 3.36
CA ASN A 134 7.07 1.18 4.19
C ASN A 134 7.04 2.71 4.14
N ILE A 135 5.90 3.29 3.78
CA ILE A 135 5.72 4.73 3.75
C ILE A 135 5.46 5.23 5.18
N ALA A 136 6.49 5.76 5.79
CA ALA A 136 6.45 6.41 7.09
C ALA A 136 6.01 7.89 6.97
N SER A 137 6.14 8.64 8.03
CA SER A 137 5.86 10.08 8.07
C SER A 137 6.83 10.80 8.99
N MET A 138 7.04 12.09 8.76
CA MET A 138 7.69 12.98 9.72
C MET A 138 6.95 13.01 11.05
N ALA A 139 5.65 12.73 11.05
CA ALA A 139 4.84 12.61 12.26
C ALA A 139 5.31 11.51 13.22
N ALA A 140 6.09 10.54 12.76
CA ALA A 140 6.74 9.55 13.62
C ALA A 140 7.86 10.15 14.49
N LEU A 141 8.42 11.28 14.09
CA LEU A 141 9.55 11.95 14.75
C LEU A 141 9.17 13.30 15.35
N MET A 142 8.20 13.98 14.74
CA MET A 142 7.78 15.33 15.16
C MET A 142 6.30 15.28 15.58
N GLN A 143 6.04 15.69 16.81
CA GLN A 143 4.69 15.72 17.36
C GLN A 143 3.99 17.02 16.95
N GLY A 144 2.94 16.91 16.13
CA GLY A 144 2.02 18.01 15.86
C GLY A 144 0.84 17.99 16.82
N PRO A 145 0.27 19.17 17.17
CA PRO A 145 -0.98 19.21 17.93
C PRO A 145 -2.10 18.51 17.15
N ALA A 146 -3.05 17.93 17.84
CA ALA A 146 -4.23 17.26 17.28
C ALA A 146 -3.91 16.08 16.32
N MET A 147 -2.77 15.41 16.47
CA MET A 147 -2.33 14.29 15.62
C MET A 147 -1.89 13.06 16.41
N SER A 148 -2.31 12.90 17.65
CA SER A 148 -1.80 11.87 18.56
C SER A 148 -1.94 10.44 18.01
N ASN A 149 -3.10 10.07 17.46
CA ASN A 149 -3.35 8.77 16.87
C ASN A 149 -2.53 8.54 15.58
N TYR A 150 -2.32 9.58 14.78
CA TYR A 150 -1.48 9.50 13.57
C TYR A 150 -0.01 9.34 13.93
N ASN A 151 0.49 10.09 14.91
CA ASN A 151 1.88 10.00 15.37
C ASN A 151 2.24 8.60 15.88
N VAL A 152 1.31 7.96 16.63
CA VAL A 152 1.50 6.59 17.13
C VAL A 152 1.48 5.55 16.02
N ALA A 153 0.68 5.77 14.96
CA ALA A 153 0.48 4.80 13.88
C ALA A 153 1.52 4.91 12.75
N LYS A 154 2.42 5.90 12.78
CA LYS A 154 3.48 6.15 11.81
C LYS A 154 4.87 6.07 12.40
#